data_ed3fe47425c0395c9640824f941352c0
#
_entry.id   ed3fe47425c0395c9640824f941352c0
#
_cell.length_a   1.000
_cell.length_b   1.000
_cell.length_c   1.000
_cell.angle_alpha   90.00
_cell.angle_beta   90.00
_cell.angle_gamma   90.00
#
_symmetry.space_group_name_H-M   'P 1'
#
loop_
_entity.id
_entity.type
_entity.pdbx_description
1 polymer ?
#
loop_
_entity_poly.entity_id
_entity_poly.type
_entity_poly.pdbx_seq_one_letter_code
_entity_poly.pdbx_strand_id
1 'polypeptide(L)'
;MKGIITVVLKQDILDPQGRAVMNSLQGLGYDEVQGVRIGKSIEIELDGISSDKADARLRKMCESILVNPVIEDYHLEIIED
;
A
#
# COMPACT_ATOMS: atom_id res chain seq x y z
N MET A 1 -17.09 9.17 4.23
CA MET A 1 -15.67 9.44 3.90
C MET A 1 -14.85 8.16 4.09
N LYS A 2 -13.90 7.96 3.21
CA LYS A 2 -13.10 6.74 3.24
C LYS A 2 -11.63 7.10 3.02
N GLY A 3 -10.75 6.52 3.83
CA GLY A 3 -9.31 6.59 3.61
C GLY A 3 -8.83 5.30 2.97
N ILE A 4 -8.05 5.40 1.90
CA ILE A 4 -7.43 4.26 1.25
C ILE A 4 -5.93 4.37 1.42
N ILE A 5 -5.35 3.38 2.07
CA ILE A 5 -3.92 3.35 2.36
C ILE A 5 -3.30 2.20 1.56
N THR A 6 -2.44 2.55 0.62
CA THR A 6 -1.71 1.57 -0.17
C THR A 6 -0.33 1.40 0.45
N VAL A 7 -0.02 0.17 0.86
CA VAL A 7 1.22 -0.15 1.56
C VAL A 7 2.07 -1.06 0.67
N VAL A 8 3.32 -0.68 0.46
CA VAL A 8 4.26 -1.46 -0.35
C VAL A 8 5.59 -1.56 0.40
N LEU A 9 6.35 -2.61 0.11
CA LEU A 9 7.71 -2.74 0.63
C LEU A 9 8.61 -1.67 0.00
N LYS A 10 9.57 -1.17 0.77
CA LYS A 10 10.57 -0.24 0.25
C LYS A 10 11.36 -0.91 -0.87
N GLN A 11 11.90 -0.09 -1.78
CA GLN A 11 12.56 -0.57 -2.98
C GLN A 11 13.72 -1.51 -2.70
N ASP A 12 14.45 -1.28 -1.62
CA ASP A 12 15.62 -2.07 -1.25
C ASP A 12 15.30 -3.30 -0.40
N ILE A 13 14.02 -3.53 -0.11
CA ILE A 13 13.59 -4.70 0.64
C ILE A 13 13.16 -5.79 -0.35
N LEU A 14 13.61 -7.01 -0.10
CA LEU A 14 13.23 -8.15 -0.93
C LEU A 14 11.74 -8.43 -0.82
N ASP A 15 11.15 -8.73 -1.97
CA ASP A 15 9.73 -9.08 -2.08
C ASP A 15 9.61 -10.47 -2.68
N PRO A 16 9.64 -11.53 -1.84
CA PRO A 16 9.58 -12.90 -2.35
C PRO A 16 8.27 -13.20 -3.07
N GLN A 17 7.16 -12.59 -2.66
CA GLN A 17 5.88 -12.77 -3.33
C GLN A 17 5.90 -12.15 -4.73
N GLY A 18 6.41 -10.92 -4.84
CA GLY A 18 6.53 -10.24 -6.13
C GLY A 18 7.44 -11.00 -7.06
N ARG A 19 8.54 -11.53 -6.54
CA ARG A 19 9.48 -12.32 -7.34
C ARG A 19 8.84 -13.59 -7.87
N ALA A 20 8.07 -14.28 -7.03
CA ALA A 20 7.35 -15.50 -7.45
C ALA A 20 6.34 -15.20 -8.56
N VAL A 21 5.60 -14.09 -8.43
CA VAL A 21 4.65 -13.67 -9.46
C VAL A 21 5.38 -13.33 -10.77
N MET A 22 6.49 -12.61 -10.67
CA MET A 22 7.30 -12.26 -11.84
C MET A 22 7.75 -13.51 -12.58
N ASN A 23 8.31 -14.48 -11.84
CA ASN A 23 8.78 -15.72 -12.43
C ASN A 23 7.65 -16.50 -13.10
N SER A 24 6.46 -16.52 -12.48
CA SER A 24 5.30 -17.19 -13.06
C SER A 24 4.84 -16.50 -14.34
N LEU A 25 4.82 -15.18 -14.37
CA LEU A 25 4.43 -14.44 -15.57
C LEU A 25 5.41 -14.70 -16.71
N GLN A 26 6.70 -14.66 -16.42
CA GLN A 26 7.72 -14.95 -17.42
C GLN A 26 7.59 -16.37 -17.95
N GLY A 27 7.29 -17.32 -17.07
CA GLY A 27 7.06 -18.71 -17.45
C GLY A 27 5.85 -18.89 -18.36
N LEU A 28 4.88 -17.96 -18.29
CA LEU A 28 3.70 -17.99 -19.15
C LEU A 28 3.91 -17.25 -20.48
N GLY A 29 5.09 -16.69 -20.71
CA GLY A 29 5.43 -16.03 -21.94
C GLY A 29 5.38 -14.50 -21.90
N TYR A 30 5.15 -13.91 -20.74
CA TYR A 30 5.16 -12.45 -20.59
C TYR A 30 6.59 -11.96 -20.36
N ASP A 31 7.40 -12.04 -21.40
CA ASP A 31 8.84 -11.77 -21.31
C ASP A 31 9.18 -10.32 -21.01
N GLU A 32 8.23 -9.41 -21.26
CA GLU A 32 8.42 -7.99 -21.00
C GLU A 32 8.35 -7.63 -19.51
N VAL A 33 7.91 -8.55 -18.65
CA VAL A 33 7.81 -8.32 -17.22
C VAL A 33 9.21 -8.33 -16.59
N GLN A 34 9.60 -7.18 -16.01
CA GLN A 34 10.93 -7.02 -15.42
C GLN A 34 10.88 -6.81 -13.91
N GLY A 35 9.71 -6.69 -13.34
CA GLY A 35 9.56 -6.54 -11.91
C GLY A 35 8.12 -6.62 -11.50
N VAL A 36 7.89 -7.14 -10.31
CA VAL A 36 6.57 -7.21 -9.70
C VAL A 36 6.72 -6.90 -8.23
N ARG A 37 5.88 -6.03 -7.72
CA ARG A 37 5.84 -5.70 -6.29
C ARG A 37 4.46 -6.01 -5.77
N ILE A 38 4.39 -6.73 -4.68
CA ILE A 38 3.12 -7.07 -4.03
C ILE A 38 2.95 -6.13 -2.83
N GLY A 39 1.78 -5.56 -2.73
CA GLY A 39 1.43 -4.71 -1.60
C GLY A 39 0.04 -5.00 -1.12
N LYS A 40 -0.46 -4.16 -0.24
CA LYS A 40 -1.82 -4.30 0.28
C LYS A 40 -2.53 -2.97 0.27
N SER A 41 -3.85 -3.02 0.23
CA SER A 41 -4.70 -1.83 0.30
C SER A 41 -5.59 -1.95 1.53
N ILE A 42 -5.59 -0.90 2.34
CA ILE A 42 -6.40 -0.84 3.56
C ILE A 42 -7.43 0.27 3.38
N GLU A 43 -8.70 -0.08 3.54
CA GLU A 43 -9.78 0.90 3.49
C GLU A 43 -10.30 1.15 4.89
N ILE A 44 -10.38 2.42 5.28
CA ILE A 44 -10.89 2.82 6.58
C ILE A 44 -12.04 3.80 6.37
N GLU A 45 -13.20 3.44 6.87
CA GLU A 45 -14.36 4.32 6.81
C GLU A 45 -14.36 5.23 8.03
N LEU A 46 -14.54 6.53 7.78
CA LEU A 46 -14.55 7.55 8.81
C LEU A 46 -15.87 8.31 8.79
N ASP A 47 -16.31 8.70 9.95
CA ASP A 47 -17.54 9.49 10.12
C ASP A 47 -17.31 10.55 11.17
N GLY A 48 -18.01 11.68 11.03
CA GLY A 48 -17.96 12.77 12.04
C GLY A 48 -16.65 13.55 12.05
N ILE A 49 -15.93 13.58 10.95
CA ILE A 49 -14.65 14.29 10.87
C ILE A 49 -14.52 14.96 9.49
N SER A 50 -13.89 16.14 9.45
CA SER A 50 -13.62 16.84 8.18
C SER A 50 -12.43 16.20 7.46
N SER A 51 -12.37 16.38 6.15
CA SER A 51 -11.25 15.82 5.36
C SER A 51 -9.90 16.34 5.80
N ASP A 52 -9.82 17.61 6.23
CA ASP A 52 -8.57 18.18 6.72
C ASP A 52 -8.04 17.44 7.94
N LYS A 53 -8.94 17.15 8.88
CA LYS A 53 -8.57 16.41 10.10
C LYS A 53 -8.38 14.93 9.83
N ALA A 54 -9.12 14.39 8.86
CA ALA A 54 -9.03 12.98 8.50
C ALA A 54 -7.64 12.62 8.02
N ASP A 55 -7.00 13.47 7.23
CA ASP A 55 -5.65 13.21 6.72
C ASP A 55 -4.68 13.00 7.88
N ALA A 56 -4.65 13.92 8.83
CA ALA A 56 -3.75 13.80 9.98
C ALA A 56 -4.05 12.56 10.84
N ARG A 57 -5.34 12.26 11.03
CA ARG A 57 -5.74 11.10 11.83
C ARG A 57 -5.33 9.79 11.16
N LEU A 58 -5.54 9.69 9.86
CA LEU A 58 -5.18 8.48 9.12
C LEU A 58 -3.67 8.27 9.10
N ARG A 59 -2.89 9.34 8.96
CA ARG A 59 -1.43 9.22 9.03
C ARG A 59 -0.97 8.75 10.40
N LYS A 60 -1.60 9.21 11.46
CA LYS A 60 -1.33 8.70 12.80
C LYS A 60 -1.66 7.22 12.94
N MET A 61 -2.76 6.79 12.35
CA MET A 61 -3.10 5.37 12.35
C MET A 61 -2.05 4.54 11.63
N CYS A 62 -1.57 5.04 10.48
CA CYS A 62 -0.51 4.36 9.74
C CYS A 62 0.75 4.20 10.59
N GLU A 63 1.16 5.27 11.27
CA GLU A 63 2.35 5.25 12.10
C GLU A 63 2.19 4.38 13.33
N SER A 64 0.95 4.25 13.83
CA SER A 64 0.68 3.47 15.04
C SER A 64 0.71 1.97 14.79
N ILE A 65 0.00 1.48 13.77
CA ILE A 65 -0.16 0.03 13.57
C ILE A 65 -0.26 -0.43 12.12
N LEU A 66 -0.56 0.45 11.17
CA LEU A 66 -0.91 -0.01 9.83
C LEU A 66 0.30 -0.25 8.93
N VAL A 67 1.38 0.47 9.17
CA VAL A 67 2.56 0.44 8.32
C VAL A 67 3.79 0.20 9.20
N ASN A 68 4.67 -0.68 8.74
CA ASN A 68 5.96 -0.87 9.39
C ASN A 68 6.97 0.08 8.72
N PRO A 69 7.34 1.21 9.37
CA PRO A 69 8.15 2.24 8.72
C PRO A 69 9.58 1.80 8.40
N VAL A 70 10.03 0.69 8.99
CA VAL A 70 11.38 0.17 8.73
C VAL A 70 11.45 -0.45 7.33
N ILE A 71 10.39 -1.15 6.91
CA ILE A 71 10.42 -1.91 5.66
C ILE A 71 9.34 -1.51 4.66
N GLU A 72 8.38 -0.65 5.04
CA GLU A 72 7.25 -0.31 4.19
C GLU A 72 7.13 1.19 3.96
N ASP A 73 6.63 1.54 2.78
CA ASP A 73 6.16 2.88 2.45
C ASP A 73 4.65 2.83 2.24
N TYR A 74 3.99 3.96 2.35
CA TYR A 74 2.56 4.00 2.11
C TYR A 74 2.14 5.26 1.36
N HIS A 75 0.99 5.15 0.71
CA HIS A 75 0.33 6.26 0.04
C HIS A 75 -1.09 6.36 0.58
N LEU A 76 -1.53 7.56 0.90
CA LEU A 76 -2.84 7.83 1.47
C LEU A 76 -3.69 8.61 0.49
N GLU A 77 -4.91 8.14 0.29
CA GLU A 77 -5.92 8.83 -0.51
C GLU A 77 -7.21 8.94 0.29
N ILE A 78 -7.85 10.09 0.24
CA ILE A 78 -9.12 10.30 0.92
C ILE A 78 -10.21 10.46 -0.14
N ILE A 79 -11.26 9.65 -0.01
CA ILE A 79 -12.42 9.72 -0.90
C ILE A 79 -13.60 10.23 -0.08
N GLU A 80 -14.15 11.36 -0.49
CA GLU A 80 -15.33 11.94 0.13
C GLU A 80 -16.59 11.40 -0.54
N ASP A 81 -17.64 11.28 0.23
CA ASP A 81 -18.94 10.77 -0.25
C ASP A 81 -19.68 11.77 -1.12
#